data_d9cbdf4e35dc31f9421bb74b6ce4e1f0
#
_entry.id   d9cbdf4e35dc31f9421bb74b6ce4e1f0
#
_cell.length_a   1.000
_cell.length_b   1.000
_cell.length_c   1.000
_cell.angle_alpha   90.00
_cell.angle_beta   90.00
_cell.angle_gamma   90.00
#
_symmetry.space_group_name_H-M   'P 1'
#
loop_
_entity.id
_entity.type
_entity.pdbx_description
1 polymer ?
#
loop_
_entity_poly.entity_id
_entity_poly.type
_entity_poly.pdbx_seq_one_letter_code
_entity_poly.pdbx_strand_id
1 'polypeptide(L)'
;MSIAIRLAGVKKSFGEDKAVDGVNLEIADGEFFAMLGPSGSGKTTVLRLIAGFELPDSGVIEIDGVDVSQTPPFNRDVNTVFQDYALFPHMTVLENVEYGLKVKKVAKDERIARARKALQRVKLEGYEARKPGQLSGGQRQRVALARGRKELSSWWLNSN
;
A
#
# COMPACT_ATOMS: atom_id res chain seq x y z
N MET A 1 4.08 17.08 -15.57
CA MET A 1 4.15 16.10 -14.46
C MET A 1 3.21 14.95 -14.82
N SER A 2 3.68 13.72 -14.70
CA SER A 2 2.82 12.54 -14.88
C SER A 2 1.87 12.40 -13.69
N ILE A 3 0.65 11.93 -13.95
CA ILE A 3 -0.34 11.66 -12.90
C ILE A 3 -0.24 10.20 -12.52
N ALA A 4 0.08 9.94 -11.25
CA ALA A 4 0.18 8.58 -10.74
C ALA A 4 -1.20 7.99 -10.42
N ILE A 5 -2.11 8.79 -9.86
CA ILE A 5 -3.47 8.35 -9.52
C ILE A 5 -4.47 9.40 -9.99
N ARG A 6 -5.53 8.95 -10.67
CA ARG A 6 -6.65 9.81 -11.07
C ARG A 6 -7.98 9.14 -10.72
N LEU A 7 -8.85 9.88 -10.09
CA LEU A 7 -10.25 9.55 -9.89
C LEU A 7 -11.11 10.53 -10.67
N ALA A 8 -12.03 10.04 -11.47
CA ALA A 8 -12.95 10.87 -12.27
C ALA A 8 -14.41 10.48 -11.97
N GLY A 9 -15.14 11.35 -11.27
CA GLY A 9 -16.54 11.17 -10.94
C GLY A 9 -16.86 9.93 -10.14
N VAL A 10 -15.91 9.46 -9.31
CA VAL A 10 -16.01 8.18 -8.58
C VAL A 10 -17.11 8.23 -7.53
N LYS A 11 -18.02 7.25 -7.56
CA LYS A 11 -19.09 7.07 -6.59
C LYS A 11 -19.02 5.67 -5.95
N LYS A 12 -19.37 5.62 -4.65
CA LYS A 12 -19.53 4.38 -3.90
C LYS A 12 -20.57 4.54 -2.80
N SER A 13 -21.52 3.62 -2.79
CA SER A 13 -22.55 3.55 -1.75
C SER A 13 -22.52 2.18 -1.05
N PHE A 14 -22.93 2.15 0.20
CA PHE A 14 -23.15 0.93 0.98
C PHE A 14 -24.60 0.96 1.47
N GLY A 15 -25.48 0.22 0.79
CA GLY A 15 -26.92 0.35 0.98
C GLY A 15 -27.38 1.77 0.61
N GLU A 16 -28.02 2.47 1.53
CA GLU A 16 -28.50 3.85 1.35
C GLU A 16 -27.41 4.91 1.62
N ASP A 17 -26.31 4.51 2.27
CA ASP A 17 -25.25 5.44 2.64
C ASP A 17 -24.27 5.68 1.47
N LYS A 18 -24.21 6.92 1.01
CA LYS A 18 -23.24 7.38 0.00
C LYS A 18 -21.91 7.66 0.67
N ALA A 19 -21.01 6.70 0.63
CA ALA A 19 -19.66 6.84 1.21
C ALA A 19 -18.75 7.75 0.38
N VAL A 20 -18.92 7.73 -0.95
CA VAL A 20 -18.20 8.58 -1.91
C VAL A 20 -19.20 9.00 -2.99
N ASP A 21 -19.32 10.30 -3.24
CA ASP A 21 -20.31 10.85 -4.20
C ASP A 21 -19.67 11.81 -5.20
N GLY A 22 -19.18 11.27 -6.31
CA GLY A 22 -18.64 12.03 -7.43
C GLY A 22 -17.26 12.64 -7.17
N VAL A 23 -16.36 11.91 -6.51
CA VAL A 23 -15.00 12.40 -6.20
C VAL A 23 -14.15 12.49 -7.47
N ASN A 24 -13.54 13.67 -7.63
CA ASN A 24 -12.48 13.93 -8.62
C ASN A 24 -11.20 14.24 -7.87
N LEU A 25 -10.10 13.56 -8.21
CA LEU A 25 -8.81 13.69 -7.57
C LEU A 25 -7.71 13.35 -8.57
N GLU A 26 -6.64 14.14 -8.56
CA GLU A 26 -5.41 13.83 -9.28
C GLU A 26 -4.24 13.93 -8.30
N ILE A 27 -3.38 12.92 -8.31
CA ILE A 27 -2.15 12.87 -7.51
C ILE A 27 -1.00 12.68 -8.49
N ALA A 28 -0.06 13.61 -8.46
CA ALA A 28 1.11 13.56 -9.34
C ALA A 28 2.10 12.47 -8.91
N ASP A 29 2.91 12.00 -9.85
CA ASP A 29 3.99 11.08 -9.51
C ASP A 29 5.00 11.74 -8.56
N GLY A 30 5.37 11.01 -7.50
CA GLY A 30 6.25 11.49 -6.43
C GLY A 30 5.61 12.46 -5.44
N GLU A 31 4.32 12.81 -5.60
CA GLU A 31 3.62 13.69 -4.68
C GLU A 31 3.35 13.02 -3.32
N PHE A 32 3.54 13.78 -2.23
CA PHE A 32 3.02 13.42 -0.91
C PHE A 32 1.63 14.02 -0.73
N PHE A 33 0.59 13.21 -0.93
CA PHE A 33 -0.79 13.62 -0.78
C PHE A 33 -1.37 13.19 0.58
N ALA A 34 -1.99 14.12 1.32
CA ALA A 34 -2.64 13.86 2.59
C ALA A 34 -4.14 14.14 2.51
N MET A 35 -4.96 13.14 2.83
CA MET A 35 -6.42 13.25 2.86
C MET A 35 -6.89 13.50 4.29
N LEU A 36 -7.40 14.72 4.56
CA LEU A 36 -7.88 15.15 5.86
C LEU A 36 -9.42 15.23 5.87
N GLY A 37 -10.01 15.03 7.03
CA GLY A 37 -11.45 15.14 7.23
C GLY A 37 -11.93 14.38 8.46
N PRO A 38 -13.17 14.61 8.92
CA PRO A 38 -13.75 13.94 10.08
C PRO A 38 -13.92 12.43 9.85
N SER A 39 -14.16 11.70 10.94
CA SER A 39 -14.53 10.29 10.84
C SER A 39 -15.81 10.14 10.02
N GLY A 40 -15.88 9.14 9.15
CA GLY A 40 -17.04 8.90 8.28
C GLY A 40 -17.08 9.74 6.98
N SER A 41 -16.08 10.60 6.71
CA SER A 41 -16.04 11.41 5.47
C SER A 41 -15.58 10.64 4.21
N GLY A 42 -15.54 9.32 4.23
CA GLY A 42 -15.22 8.49 3.06
C GLY A 42 -13.73 8.29 2.76
N LYS A 43 -12.79 8.84 3.56
CA LYS A 43 -11.34 8.72 3.31
C LYS A 43 -10.87 7.28 3.16
N THR A 44 -11.24 6.43 4.09
CA THR A 44 -10.88 5.00 4.05
C THR A 44 -11.51 4.32 2.83
N THR A 45 -12.73 4.70 2.46
CA THR A 45 -13.41 4.16 1.27
C THR A 45 -12.68 4.56 -0.01
N VAL A 46 -12.24 5.81 -0.14
CA VAL A 46 -11.44 6.27 -1.28
C VAL A 46 -10.12 5.50 -1.36
N LEU A 47 -9.42 5.31 -0.25
CA LEU A 47 -8.19 4.51 -0.23
C LEU A 47 -8.44 3.05 -0.64
N ARG A 48 -9.55 2.44 -0.17
CA ARG A 48 -9.94 1.07 -0.54
C ARG A 48 -10.30 0.95 -2.02
N LEU A 49 -10.95 1.97 -2.59
CA LEU A 49 -11.26 2.06 -4.02
C LEU A 49 -9.99 2.13 -4.86
N ILE A 50 -9.02 2.98 -4.49
CA ILE A 50 -7.71 3.06 -5.16
C ILE A 50 -6.97 1.73 -5.07
N ALA A 51 -6.97 1.10 -3.91
CA ALA A 51 -6.29 -0.18 -3.69
C ALA A 51 -7.02 -1.40 -4.30
N GLY A 52 -8.28 -1.24 -4.74
CA GLY A 52 -9.07 -2.32 -5.34
C GLY A 52 -9.75 -3.26 -4.35
N PHE A 53 -9.76 -2.94 -3.06
CA PHE A 53 -10.53 -3.68 -2.06
C PHE A 53 -12.04 -3.39 -2.11
N GLU A 54 -12.41 -2.30 -2.78
CA GLU A 54 -13.78 -1.94 -3.15
C GLU A 54 -13.81 -1.58 -4.62
N LEU A 55 -14.92 -1.88 -5.29
CA LEU A 55 -15.17 -1.45 -6.66
C LEU A 55 -16.06 -0.20 -6.65
N PRO A 56 -15.83 0.78 -7.53
CA PRO A 56 -16.70 1.92 -7.65
C PRO A 56 -18.06 1.51 -8.24
N ASP A 57 -19.14 2.17 -7.83
CA ASP A 57 -20.45 2.00 -8.44
C ASP A 57 -20.52 2.75 -9.77
N SER A 58 -19.78 3.86 -9.89
CA SER A 58 -19.58 4.61 -11.13
C SER A 58 -18.32 5.46 -11.07
N GLY A 59 -17.90 6.01 -12.21
CA GLY A 59 -16.68 6.78 -12.36
C GLY A 59 -15.49 5.90 -12.74
N VAL A 60 -14.33 6.52 -12.90
CA VAL A 60 -13.10 5.87 -13.38
C VAL A 60 -11.98 6.08 -12.37
N ILE A 61 -11.19 5.03 -12.14
CA ILE A 61 -9.97 5.05 -11.33
C ILE A 61 -8.81 4.65 -12.23
N GLU A 62 -7.86 5.55 -12.41
CA GLU A 62 -6.64 5.28 -13.20
C GLU A 62 -5.42 5.28 -12.28
N ILE A 63 -4.49 4.36 -12.54
CA ILE A 63 -3.15 4.29 -11.94
C ILE A 63 -2.15 4.30 -13.07
N ASP A 64 -1.24 5.27 -13.07
CA ASP A 64 -0.25 5.49 -14.14
C ASP A 64 -0.89 5.52 -15.54
N GLY A 65 -2.08 6.15 -15.67
CA GLY A 65 -2.82 6.28 -16.92
C GLY A 65 -3.58 5.03 -17.35
N VAL A 66 -3.59 3.97 -16.57
CA VAL A 66 -4.32 2.72 -16.84
C VAL A 66 -5.60 2.67 -16.01
N ASP A 67 -6.75 2.46 -16.65
CA ASP A 67 -8.02 2.24 -15.96
C ASP A 67 -7.97 0.92 -15.16
N VAL A 68 -8.10 1.04 -13.86
CA VAL A 68 -8.09 -0.08 -12.92
C VAL A 68 -9.42 -0.24 -12.18
N SER A 69 -10.48 0.43 -12.60
CA SER A 69 -11.78 0.46 -11.90
C SER A 69 -12.32 -0.93 -11.58
N GLN A 70 -12.10 -1.91 -12.46
CA GLN A 70 -12.53 -3.30 -12.28
C GLN A 70 -11.36 -4.27 -11.99
N THR A 71 -10.14 -3.76 -11.86
CA THR A 71 -8.95 -4.58 -11.64
C THR A 71 -8.87 -5.02 -10.16
N PRO A 72 -8.65 -6.30 -9.86
CA PRO A 72 -8.53 -6.78 -8.48
C PRO A 72 -7.25 -6.25 -7.79
N PRO A 73 -7.21 -6.20 -6.44
CA PRO A 73 -6.11 -5.59 -5.68
C PRO A 73 -4.72 -6.11 -6.02
N PHE A 74 -4.60 -7.42 -6.24
CA PHE A 74 -3.30 -8.08 -6.50
C PHE A 74 -2.73 -7.78 -7.90
N ASN A 75 -3.54 -7.20 -8.80
CA ASN A 75 -3.14 -6.79 -10.15
C ASN A 75 -2.96 -5.26 -10.27
N ARG A 76 -3.13 -4.50 -9.18
CA ARG A 76 -2.89 -3.05 -9.16
C ARG A 76 -1.47 -2.74 -8.69
N ASP A 77 -0.83 -1.78 -9.33
CA ASP A 77 0.51 -1.33 -8.91
C ASP A 77 0.44 -0.31 -7.75
N VAL A 78 -0.14 -0.76 -6.65
CA VAL A 78 -0.21 0.01 -5.40
C VAL A 78 0.15 -0.86 -4.21
N ASN A 79 0.74 -0.24 -3.18
CA ASN A 79 1.00 -0.88 -1.90
C ASN A 79 0.18 -0.21 -0.81
N THR A 80 -0.63 -0.98 -0.10
CA THR A 80 -1.46 -0.48 1.00
C THR A 80 -0.86 -0.89 2.35
N VAL A 81 -0.70 0.09 3.24
CA VAL A 81 -0.37 -0.14 4.65
C VAL A 81 -1.66 -0.01 5.46
N PHE A 82 -2.13 -1.13 6.00
CA PHE A 82 -3.34 -1.14 6.81
C PHE A 82 -3.11 -0.54 8.19
N GLN A 83 -4.14 0.09 8.76
CA GLN A 83 -4.11 0.69 10.09
C GLN A 83 -3.79 -0.34 11.18
N ASP A 84 -4.26 -1.57 11.04
CA ASP A 84 -3.96 -2.71 11.93
C ASP A 84 -2.61 -3.38 11.61
N TYR A 85 -1.80 -2.74 10.77
CA TYR A 85 -0.46 -3.17 10.32
C TYR A 85 -0.44 -4.48 9.52
N ALA A 86 -1.46 -5.32 9.59
CA ALA A 86 -1.64 -6.60 8.89
C ALA A 86 -0.36 -7.45 8.82
N LEU A 87 0.44 -7.45 9.89
CA LEU A 87 1.63 -8.29 9.96
C LEU A 87 1.23 -9.76 10.16
N PHE A 88 1.94 -10.64 9.51
CA PHE A 88 1.76 -12.09 9.69
C PHE A 88 2.32 -12.50 11.06
N PRO A 89 1.48 -12.89 12.04
CA PRO A 89 1.93 -13.10 13.42
C PRO A 89 2.84 -14.31 13.59
N HIS A 90 2.76 -15.28 12.68
CA HIS A 90 3.57 -16.51 12.67
C HIS A 90 4.94 -16.32 12.02
N MET A 91 5.13 -15.23 11.27
CA MET A 91 6.39 -14.89 10.59
C MET A 91 7.23 -13.95 11.44
N THR A 92 8.55 -14.02 11.28
CA THR A 92 9.49 -13.05 11.86
C THR A 92 9.35 -11.67 11.18
N VAL A 93 9.99 -10.65 11.74
CA VAL A 93 10.08 -9.31 11.17
C VAL A 93 10.70 -9.36 9.75
N LEU A 94 11.81 -10.08 9.60
CA LEU A 94 12.48 -10.23 8.30
C LEU A 94 11.56 -10.91 7.28
N GLU A 95 10.92 -12.02 7.66
CA GLU A 95 9.99 -12.75 6.79
C GLU A 95 8.78 -11.90 6.38
N ASN A 96 8.26 -11.09 7.30
CA ASN A 96 7.18 -10.13 6.98
C ASN A 96 7.61 -9.13 5.91
N VAL A 97 8.82 -8.57 6.04
CA VAL A 97 9.32 -7.55 5.12
C VAL A 97 9.68 -8.17 3.76
N GLU A 98 10.31 -9.36 3.72
CA GLU A 98 10.69 -10.01 2.47
C GLU A 98 9.53 -10.71 1.73
N TYR A 99 8.35 -10.83 2.36
CA TYR A 99 7.23 -11.65 1.86
C TYR A 99 6.83 -11.30 0.42
N GLY A 100 6.68 -10.02 0.12
CA GLY A 100 6.33 -9.55 -1.24
C GLY A 100 7.37 -9.96 -2.30
N LEU A 101 8.65 -9.91 -1.96
CA LEU A 101 9.74 -10.37 -2.84
C LEU A 101 9.74 -11.88 -3.01
N LYS A 102 9.40 -12.63 -1.94
CA LYS A 102 9.26 -14.09 -1.99
C LYS A 102 8.15 -14.51 -2.95
N VAL A 103 7.00 -13.85 -2.89
CA VAL A 103 5.86 -14.07 -3.82
C VAL A 103 6.28 -13.78 -5.27
N LYS A 104 7.09 -12.75 -5.48
CA LYS A 104 7.65 -12.41 -6.80
C LYS A 104 8.82 -13.30 -7.25
N LYS A 105 9.14 -14.36 -6.49
CA LYS A 105 10.21 -15.33 -6.79
C LYS A 105 11.61 -14.71 -6.88
N VAL A 106 11.86 -13.60 -6.19
CA VAL A 106 13.20 -13.01 -6.09
C VAL A 106 14.14 -13.97 -5.35
N ALA A 107 15.39 -14.08 -5.79
CA ALA A 107 16.39 -14.94 -5.19
C ALA A 107 16.56 -14.66 -3.69
N LYS A 108 16.82 -15.71 -2.88
CA LYS A 108 16.84 -15.63 -1.42
C LYS A 108 17.81 -14.58 -0.88
N ASP A 109 19.01 -14.56 -1.38
CA ASP A 109 20.06 -13.67 -0.88
C ASP A 109 19.73 -12.20 -1.20
N GLU A 110 19.19 -11.95 -2.37
CA GLU A 110 18.75 -10.61 -2.81
C GLU A 110 17.57 -10.10 -1.97
N ARG A 111 16.54 -10.93 -1.75
CA ARG A 111 15.37 -10.49 -0.97
C ARG A 111 15.74 -10.23 0.49
N ILE A 112 16.64 -11.04 1.10
CA ILE A 112 17.11 -10.81 2.47
C ILE A 112 17.91 -9.50 2.55
N ALA A 113 18.80 -9.25 1.60
CA ALA A 113 19.58 -8.01 1.55
C ALA A 113 18.67 -6.79 1.43
N ARG A 114 17.67 -6.82 0.54
CA ARG A 114 16.67 -5.74 0.37
C ARG A 114 15.84 -5.55 1.64
N ALA A 115 15.37 -6.62 2.27
CA ALA A 115 14.58 -6.56 3.49
C ALA A 115 15.37 -5.95 4.65
N ARG A 116 16.64 -6.33 4.84
CA ARG A 116 17.53 -5.72 5.85
C ARG A 116 17.73 -4.23 5.60
N LYS A 117 17.98 -3.82 4.35
CA LYS A 117 18.09 -2.41 3.99
C LYS A 117 16.80 -1.63 4.29
N ALA A 118 15.63 -2.23 4.06
CA ALA A 118 14.36 -1.62 4.41
C ALA A 118 14.18 -1.47 5.93
N LEU A 119 14.57 -2.48 6.71
CA LEU A 119 14.55 -2.43 8.19
C LEU A 119 15.50 -1.37 8.74
N GLN A 120 16.71 -1.25 8.18
CA GLN A 120 17.67 -0.20 8.55
C GLN A 120 17.07 1.20 8.39
N ARG A 121 16.40 1.47 7.28
CA ARG A 121 15.77 2.77 7.00
C ARG A 121 14.66 3.15 8.00
N VAL A 122 14.01 2.16 8.60
CA VAL A 122 13.01 2.38 9.65
C VAL A 122 13.57 2.20 11.06
N LYS A 123 14.90 2.13 11.21
CA LYS A 123 15.61 1.99 12.50
C LYS A 123 15.15 0.75 13.29
N LEU A 124 15.10 -0.39 12.62
CA LEU A 124 14.77 -1.70 13.20
C LEU A 124 15.84 -2.76 12.92
N GLU A 125 17.11 -2.36 12.81
CA GLU A 125 18.25 -3.28 12.79
C GLU A 125 18.29 -4.10 14.07
N GLY A 126 18.60 -5.39 13.96
CA GLY A 126 18.66 -6.31 15.11
C GLY A 126 17.29 -6.87 15.54
N TYR A 127 16.21 -6.52 14.84
CA TYR A 127 14.86 -7.01 15.13
C TYR A 127 14.42 -8.13 14.17
N GLU A 128 15.28 -8.55 13.25
CA GLU A 128 14.98 -9.46 12.13
C GLU A 128 14.34 -10.77 12.58
N ALA A 129 14.85 -11.36 13.68
CA ALA A 129 14.39 -12.64 14.20
C ALA A 129 13.16 -12.55 15.12
N ARG A 130 12.74 -11.34 15.51
CA ARG A 130 11.58 -11.16 16.38
C ARG A 130 10.28 -11.44 15.64
N LYS A 131 9.24 -11.83 16.39
CA LYS A 131 7.87 -11.93 15.89
C LYS A 131 7.07 -10.67 16.22
N PRO A 132 5.99 -10.34 15.48
CA PRO A 132 5.17 -9.16 15.72
C PRO A 132 4.68 -9.01 17.16
N GLY A 133 4.37 -10.10 17.87
CA GLY A 133 3.95 -10.09 19.27
C GLY A 133 5.03 -9.61 20.24
N GLN A 134 6.29 -9.57 19.84
CA GLN A 134 7.43 -9.12 20.64
C GLN A 134 7.77 -7.64 20.38
N LEU A 135 6.96 -6.94 19.60
CA LEU A 135 7.16 -5.56 19.19
C LEU A 135 6.15 -4.62 19.84
N SER A 136 6.58 -3.39 20.12
CA SER A 136 5.65 -2.30 20.46
C SER A 136 4.76 -1.92 19.27
N GLY A 137 3.67 -1.19 19.52
CA GLY A 137 2.78 -0.67 18.44
C GLY A 137 3.54 0.12 17.38
N GLY A 138 4.39 1.06 17.82
CA GLY A 138 5.20 1.86 16.89
C GLY A 138 6.24 1.03 16.13
N GLN A 139 6.79 -0.03 16.72
CA GLN A 139 7.68 -0.95 16.00
C GLN A 139 6.92 -1.76 14.95
N ARG A 140 5.73 -2.28 15.27
CA ARG A 140 4.87 -2.96 14.29
C ARG A 140 4.52 -2.07 13.11
N GLN A 141 4.20 -0.80 13.38
CA GLN A 141 3.92 0.19 12.33
C GLN A 141 5.12 0.38 11.40
N ARG A 142 6.33 0.50 11.94
CA ARG A 142 7.56 0.63 11.15
C ARG A 142 7.87 -0.62 10.32
N VAL A 143 7.61 -1.82 10.85
CA VAL A 143 7.71 -3.07 10.06
C VAL A 143 6.73 -3.06 8.88
N ALA A 144 5.47 -2.64 9.10
CA ALA A 144 4.48 -2.52 8.04
C ALA A 144 4.89 -1.52 6.95
N LEU A 145 5.46 -0.37 7.34
CA LEU A 145 6.03 0.60 6.41
C LEU A 145 7.20 0.01 5.61
N ALA A 146 8.11 -0.73 6.27
CA ALA A 146 9.22 -1.38 5.58
C ALA A 146 8.72 -2.41 4.56
N ARG A 147 7.68 -3.20 4.90
CA ARG A 147 7.06 -4.18 4.00
C ARG A 147 6.39 -3.55 2.78
N GLY A 148 5.72 -2.40 2.95
CA GLY A 148 4.96 -1.71 1.91
C GLY A 148 5.80 -0.87 0.95
N ARG A 149 7.12 -0.79 1.11
CA ARG A 149 7.94 0.08 0.25
C ARG A 149 8.10 -0.46 -1.18
N LYS A 150 7.96 0.43 -2.16
CA LYS A 150 8.18 0.16 -3.60
C LYS A 150 9.57 -0.45 -3.89
N GLU A 151 10.59 -0.15 -3.10
CA GLU A 151 11.95 -0.70 -3.24
C GLU A 151 12.05 -2.22 -3.00
N LEU A 152 11.02 -2.81 -2.41
CA LEU A 152 10.84 -4.25 -2.32
C LEU A 152 10.07 -4.80 -3.54
N SER A 153 9.48 -3.95 -4.36
CA SER A 153 8.90 -4.28 -5.66
C SER A 153 9.87 -3.89 -6.78
N SER A 154 9.95 -4.69 -7.82
CA SER A 154 10.93 -4.62 -8.92
C SER A 154 10.88 -3.36 -9.81
N TRP A 155 10.06 -2.35 -9.50
CA TRP A 155 9.81 -1.17 -10.34
C TRP A 155 10.88 -0.06 -10.26
N TRP A 156 11.71 -0.07 -9.24
CA TRP A 156 12.72 1.01 -9.04
C TRP A 156 14.07 0.78 -9.73
N LEU A 157 14.22 -0.28 -10.50
CA LEU A 157 15.50 -0.58 -11.18
C LEU A 157 15.61 -0.02 -12.61
N ASN A 158 14.55 0.59 -13.15
CA ASN A 158 14.54 1.09 -14.54
C ASN A 158 14.26 2.61 -14.67
N SER A 159 14.48 3.41 -13.63
CA SER A 159 14.43 4.87 -13.72
C SER A 159 15.79 5.46 -13.35
N ASN A 160 16.76 5.22 -14.22
CA ASN A 160 17.95 6.06 -14.48
C ASN A 160 18.30 5.95 -15.95
#